data_8fbdc92dc64c9c63ab3bd267f5a204cc
#
_entry.id   8fbdc92dc64c9c63ab3bd267f5a204cc
#
_cell.length_a   1.000
_cell.length_b   1.000
_cell.length_c   1.000
_cell.angle_alpha   90.00
_cell.angle_beta   90.00
_cell.angle_gamma   90.00
#
_symmetry.space_group_name_H-M   'P 1'
#
loop_
_entity.id
_entity.type
_entity.pdbx_description
1 polymer ?
#
loop_
_entity_poly.entity_id
_entity_poly.type
_entity_poly.pdbx_seq_one_letter_code
_entity_poly.pdbx_strand_id
1 'polypeptide(L)'
;MEQKVLLNQMLTAIKNSKIDITSEKSTKEFAENLTSYFGGGEHIFLYGDMGVGKTTFVRYFINKIQINDKLAISEVTSPTFNLLNEYKTNNLVIKHYDLFRIKNNSEINDLDIFEKNKNTITLVEWPQI
;
A
#
# COMPACT_ATOMS: atom_id res chain seq x y z
N MET A 1 4.03 -19.52 -13.50
CA MET A 1 3.74 -19.17 -12.57
C MET A 1 2.59 -19.46 -11.67
N GLU A 2 2.76 -20.58 -11.04
CA GLU A 2 1.80 -20.98 -10.03
C GLU A 2 1.57 -19.91 -8.96
N GLN A 3 2.63 -19.27 -8.51
CA GLN A 3 2.52 -18.23 -7.50
C GLN A 3 1.66 -17.07 -7.96
N LYS A 4 1.78 -16.67 -9.22
CA LYS A 4 1.00 -15.57 -9.74
C LYS A 4 -0.47 -15.94 -9.86
N VAL A 5 -0.77 -17.13 -10.34
CA VAL A 5 -2.14 -17.62 -10.43
C VAL A 5 -2.72 -17.77 -9.04
N LEU A 6 -1.97 -18.39 -8.14
CA LEU A 6 -2.38 -18.57 -6.76
C LEU A 6 -2.63 -17.23 -6.09
N LEU A 7 -1.74 -16.25 -6.32
CA LEU A 7 -1.89 -14.92 -5.79
C LEU A 7 -3.21 -14.30 -6.23
N ASN A 8 -3.51 -14.38 -7.51
CA ASN A 8 -4.76 -13.84 -8.03
C ASN A 8 -5.98 -14.48 -7.35
N GLN A 9 -5.94 -15.77 -7.16
CA GLN A 9 -7.00 -16.48 -6.45
C GLN A 9 -7.08 -16.07 -4.99
N MET A 10 -5.94 -15.90 -4.35
CA MET A 10 -5.88 -15.52 -2.93
C MET A 10 -6.44 -14.12 -2.72
N LEU A 11 -6.14 -13.19 -3.61
CA LEU A 11 -6.65 -11.83 -3.51
C LEU A 11 -8.15 -11.75 -3.69
N THR A 12 -8.73 -12.67 -4.43
CA THR A 12 -10.15 -12.63 -4.73
C THR A 12 -11.00 -13.54 -3.85
N ALA A 13 -10.44 -14.61 -3.33
CA ALA A 13 -11.23 -15.68 -2.72
C ALA A 13 -10.82 -16.08 -1.31
N ILE A 14 -9.57 -15.90 -0.91
CA ILE A 14 -9.07 -16.47 0.34
C ILE A 14 -8.77 -15.38 1.35
N LYS A 15 -9.52 -15.41 2.44
CA LYS A 15 -9.32 -14.52 3.57
C LYS A 15 -8.08 -14.97 4.37
N ASN A 16 -7.31 -14.01 4.88
CA ASN A 16 -6.14 -14.26 5.72
C ASN A 16 -5.01 -15.00 5.02
N SER A 17 -4.87 -14.79 3.72
CA SER A 17 -3.77 -15.35 2.94
C SER A 17 -2.45 -14.69 3.33
N LYS A 18 -1.37 -15.47 3.25
CA LYS A 18 -0.03 -14.99 3.52
C LYS A 18 0.86 -15.26 2.32
N ILE A 19 1.71 -14.31 1.99
CA ILE A 19 2.65 -14.41 0.89
C ILE A 19 4.02 -14.03 1.40
N ASP A 20 5.01 -14.85 1.07
CA ASP A 20 6.40 -14.58 1.43
C ASP A 20 6.97 -13.55 0.46
N ILE A 21 7.33 -12.38 0.99
CA ILE A 21 7.94 -11.32 0.22
C ILE A 21 9.29 -10.92 0.81
N THR A 22 10.10 -11.91 1.20
CA THR A 22 11.39 -11.66 1.84
C THR A 22 12.41 -10.99 0.94
N SER A 23 12.32 -11.19 -0.37
CA SER A 23 13.22 -10.52 -1.32
C SER A 23 12.58 -9.29 -1.90
N GLU A 24 13.40 -8.32 -2.29
CA GLU A 24 12.89 -7.11 -2.96
C GLU A 24 12.21 -7.45 -4.29
N LYS A 25 12.74 -8.44 -5.01
CA LYS A 25 12.13 -8.89 -6.25
C LYS A 25 10.72 -9.43 -6.02
N SER A 26 10.53 -10.23 -5.00
CA SER A 26 9.20 -10.77 -4.65
C SER A 26 8.27 -9.66 -4.22
N THR A 27 8.75 -8.70 -3.45
CA THR A 27 7.96 -7.54 -3.04
C THR A 27 7.51 -6.74 -4.25
N LYS A 28 8.41 -6.49 -5.19
CA LYS A 28 8.11 -5.75 -6.40
C LYS A 28 7.04 -6.46 -7.23
N GLU A 29 7.23 -7.74 -7.49
CA GLU A 29 6.28 -8.52 -8.28
C GLU A 29 4.91 -8.54 -7.63
N PHE A 30 4.85 -8.75 -6.33
CA PHE A 30 3.59 -8.76 -5.61
C PHE A 30 2.89 -7.41 -5.66
N ALA A 31 3.62 -6.34 -5.35
CA ALA A 31 3.06 -4.99 -5.34
C ALA A 31 2.52 -4.61 -6.72
N GLU A 32 3.30 -4.87 -7.77
CA GLU A 32 2.91 -4.53 -9.12
C GLU A 32 1.70 -5.33 -9.60
N ASN A 33 1.66 -6.62 -9.28
CA ASN A 33 0.52 -7.45 -9.65
C ASN A 33 -0.75 -7.03 -8.91
N LEU A 34 -0.61 -6.58 -7.67
CA LEU A 34 -1.75 -6.18 -6.85
C LEU A 34 -2.46 -4.96 -7.42
N THR A 35 -1.74 -4.07 -8.08
CA THR A 35 -2.33 -2.83 -8.62
C THR A 35 -3.49 -3.10 -9.58
N SER A 36 -3.48 -4.21 -10.29
CA SER A 36 -4.53 -4.53 -11.26
C SER A 36 -5.89 -4.81 -10.61
N TYR A 37 -5.91 -5.07 -9.31
CA TYR A 37 -7.14 -5.34 -8.57
C TYR A 37 -7.69 -4.11 -7.85
N PHE A 38 -7.00 -2.99 -7.94
CA PHE A 38 -7.34 -1.80 -7.18
C PHE A 38 -7.80 -0.70 -8.12
N GLY A 39 -9.03 -0.26 -7.95
CA GLY A 39 -9.64 0.77 -8.79
C GLY A 39 -10.13 1.98 -8.01
N GLY A 40 -9.98 1.97 -6.72
CA GLY A 40 -10.43 3.03 -5.82
C GLY A 40 -11.36 2.50 -4.73
N GLY A 41 -11.25 3.06 -3.55
CA GLY A 41 -12.02 2.66 -2.38
C GLY A 41 -11.35 1.62 -1.50
N GLU A 42 -10.20 1.10 -1.92
CA GLU A 42 -9.53 0.04 -1.19
C GLU A 42 -8.58 0.59 -0.13
N HIS A 43 -8.34 -0.25 0.87
CA HIS A 43 -7.38 0.00 1.93
C HIS A 43 -6.42 -1.17 2.01
N ILE A 44 -5.12 -0.90 2.10
CA ILE A 44 -4.11 -1.92 2.37
C ILE A 44 -3.42 -1.57 3.68
N PHE A 45 -3.41 -2.53 4.60
CA PHE A 45 -2.70 -2.39 5.87
C PHE A 45 -1.45 -3.24 5.83
N LEU A 46 -0.31 -2.61 6.01
CA LEU A 46 0.99 -3.27 5.98
C LEU A 46 1.52 -3.34 7.41
N TYR A 47 1.67 -4.55 7.91
CA TYR A 47 2.13 -4.80 9.27
C TYR A 47 3.56 -5.31 9.24
N GLY A 48 4.30 -4.97 10.26
CA GLY A 48 5.64 -5.48 10.45
C GLY A 48 6.55 -4.49 11.12
N ASP A 49 7.71 -4.96 11.51
CA ASP A 49 8.73 -4.14 12.13
C ASP A 49 9.32 -3.15 11.13
N MET A 50 9.95 -2.09 11.65
CA MET A 50 10.69 -1.16 10.82
C MET A 50 11.75 -1.93 10.01
N GLY A 51 11.88 -1.58 8.73
CA GLY A 51 12.90 -2.18 7.88
C GLY A 51 12.51 -3.50 7.22
N VAL A 52 11.28 -3.98 7.39
CA VAL A 52 10.86 -5.24 6.75
C VAL A 52 10.35 -5.06 5.31
N GLY A 53 10.40 -3.84 4.77
CA GLY A 53 10.06 -3.61 3.37
C GLY A 53 8.68 -3.03 3.12
N LYS A 54 8.01 -2.50 4.14
CA LYS A 54 6.69 -1.89 3.97
C LYS A 54 6.72 -0.71 3.00
N THR A 55 7.64 0.22 3.19
CA THR A 55 7.78 1.38 2.31
C THR A 55 8.22 0.96 0.91
N THR A 56 9.04 -0.07 0.80
CA THR A 56 9.44 -0.63 -0.50
C THR A 56 8.24 -1.14 -1.27
N PHE A 57 7.33 -1.85 -0.59
CA PHE A 57 6.09 -2.30 -1.18
C PHE A 57 5.26 -1.11 -1.69
N VAL A 58 5.08 -0.10 -0.85
CA VAL A 58 4.29 1.09 -1.20
C VAL A 58 4.89 1.78 -2.43
N ARG A 59 6.21 1.91 -2.49
CA ARG A 59 6.89 2.52 -3.63
C ARG A 59 6.60 1.78 -4.92
N TYR A 60 6.76 0.47 -4.94
CA TYR A 60 6.49 -0.31 -6.15
C TYR A 60 5.02 -0.25 -6.55
N PHE A 61 4.12 -0.26 -5.59
CA PHE A 61 2.69 -0.16 -5.84
C PHE A 61 2.35 1.18 -6.51
N ILE A 62 2.78 2.28 -5.92
CA ILE A 62 2.49 3.62 -6.42
C ILE A 62 3.14 3.84 -7.78
N ASN A 63 4.42 3.50 -7.91
CA ASN A 63 5.16 3.71 -9.15
C ASN A 63 4.57 2.91 -10.30
N LYS A 64 4.06 1.70 -10.03
CA LYS A 64 3.41 0.89 -11.08
C LYS A 64 2.17 1.56 -11.62
N ILE A 65 1.35 2.13 -10.76
CA ILE A 65 0.15 2.85 -11.20
C ILE A 65 0.55 4.08 -12.01
N GLN A 66 1.57 4.80 -11.57
CA GLN A 66 2.06 5.96 -12.30
C GLN A 66 2.59 5.59 -13.68
N ILE A 67 3.35 4.50 -13.78
CA ILE A 67 3.86 4.00 -15.05
C ILE A 67 2.71 3.64 -15.98
N ASN A 68 1.71 2.93 -15.48
CA ASN A 68 0.56 2.54 -16.28
C ASN A 68 -0.23 3.77 -16.77
N ASP A 69 -0.25 4.82 -15.99
CA ASP A 69 -0.93 6.08 -16.33
C ASP A 69 -0.05 7.02 -17.15
N LYS A 70 1.17 6.60 -17.48
CA LYS A 70 2.15 7.39 -18.24
C LYS A 70 2.55 8.69 -17.53
N LEU A 71 2.57 8.65 -16.21
CA LEU A 71 2.99 9.77 -15.38
C LEU A 71 4.45 9.64 -14.99
N ALA A 72 5.06 10.75 -14.58
CA ALA A 72 6.39 10.73 -13.98
C ALA A 72 6.34 9.97 -12.66
N ILE A 73 7.37 9.18 -12.39
CA ILE A 73 7.46 8.41 -11.17
C ILE A 73 7.80 9.34 -10.01
N SER A 74 7.03 9.25 -8.93
CA SER A 74 7.30 9.98 -7.70
C SER A 74 8.40 9.28 -6.89
N GLU A 75 9.15 10.07 -6.14
CA GLU A 75 9.99 9.54 -5.09
C GLU A 75 9.10 9.20 -3.90
N VAL A 76 8.97 7.92 -3.59
CA VAL A 76 8.11 7.46 -2.51
C VAL A 76 8.96 7.16 -1.28
N THR A 77 8.73 7.93 -0.23
CA THR A 77 9.40 7.77 1.06
C THR A 77 8.35 7.63 2.15
N SER A 78 8.77 7.13 3.31
CA SER A 78 7.89 7.05 4.46
C SER A 78 7.55 8.46 4.97
N PRO A 79 6.28 8.77 5.21
CA PRO A 79 5.88 10.08 5.75
C PRO A 79 6.18 10.17 7.24
N THR A 80 7.39 10.57 7.59
CA THR A 80 7.87 10.54 8.98
C THR A 80 7.27 11.63 9.86
N PHE A 81 7.06 12.82 9.33
CA PHE A 81 6.60 13.96 10.15
C PHE A 81 5.12 14.26 9.96
N ASN A 82 4.65 14.15 8.74
CA ASN A 82 3.28 14.52 8.41
C ASN A 82 2.29 13.36 8.54
N LEU A 83 2.76 12.16 8.79
CA LEU A 83 1.98 10.93 8.88
C LEU A 83 1.30 10.53 7.57
N LEU A 84 1.20 11.42 6.60
CA LEU A 84 0.50 11.20 5.34
C LEU A 84 1.25 11.86 4.19
N ASN A 85 1.48 11.09 3.13
CA ASN A 85 1.83 11.60 1.81
C ASN A 85 0.73 11.25 0.82
N GLU A 86 0.46 12.13 -0.12
CA GLU A 86 -0.54 11.88 -1.16
C GLU A 86 0.12 11.89 -2.53
N TYR A 87 -0.33 10.97 -3.38
CA TYR A 87 0.15 10.84 -4.76
C TYR A 87 -1.06 10.82 -5.68
N LYS A 88 -1.05 11.67 -6.69
CA LYS A 88 -2.15 11.74 -7.64
C LYS A 88 -1.82 10.91 -8.86
N THR A 89 -2.81 10.21 -9.37
CA THR A 89 -2.76 9.53 -10.66
C THR A 89 -3.83 10.14 -11.57
N ASN A 90 -4.08 9.54 -12.73
CA ASN A 90 -5.08 10.10 -13.66
C ASN A 90 -6.47 10.18 -13.02
N ASN A 91 -6.86 9.14 -12.29
CA ASN A 91 -8.22 9.03 -11.76
C ASN A 91 -8.28 8.82 -10.25
N LEU A 92 -7.13 8.69 -9.59
CA LEU A 92 -7.07 8.29 -8.20
C LEU A 92 -6.17 9.22 -7.40
N VAL A 93 -6.42 9.26 -6.11
CA VAL A 93 -5.49 9.77 -5.11
C VAL A 93 -5.03 8.58 -4.28
N ILE A 94 -3.73 8.41 -4.14
CA ILE A 94 -3.18 7.37 -3.28
C ILE A 94 -2.69 8.03 -2.01
N LYS A 95 -3.27 7.64 -0.88
CA LYS A 95 -2.88 8.14 0.43
C LYS A 95 -1.97 7.12 1.09
N HIS A 96 -0.81 7.56 1.50
CA HIS A 96 0.18 6.73 2.17
C HIS A 96 0.38 7.24 3.59
N TYR A 97 -0.05 6.47 4.56
CA TYR A 97 0.11 6.75 5.99
C TYR A 97 1.23 5.90 6.57
N ASP A 98 2.00 6.49 7.48
CA ASP A 98 2.92 5.73 8.33
C ASP A 98 2.61 6.06 9.79
N LEU A 99 2.13 5.08 10.53
CA LEU A 99 1.65 5.26 11.89
C LEU A 99 2.71 4.93 12.94
N PHE A 100 3.97 4.85 12.54
CA PHE A 100 5.05 4.48 13.47
C PHE A 100 5.09 5.37 14.72
N ARG A 101 4.75 6.65 14.58
CA ARG A 101 4.80 7.60 15.68
C ARG A 101 3.50 7.71 16.47
N ILE A 102 2.46 7.06 16.03
CA ILE A 102 1.17 7.11 16.73
C ILE A 102 1.27 6.33 18.03
N LYS A 103 0.86 6.95 19.11
CA LYS A 103 0.97 6.38 20.46
C LYS A 103 -0.35 5.93 21.05
N ASN A 104 -1.46 6.40 20.51
CA ASN A 104 -2.78 6.00 21.00
C ASN A 104 -3.81 6.01 19.88
N ASN A 105 -4.91 5.29 20.11
CA ASN A 105 -5.94 5.09 19.09
C ASN A 105 -6.73 6.35 18.76
N SER A 106 -6.77 7.33 19.66
CA SER A 106 -7.51 8.57 19.38
C SER A 106 -6.84 9.38 18.29
N GLU A 107 -5.52 9.33 18.17
CA GLU A 107 -4.79 10.00 17.10
C GLU A 107 -5.13 9.40 15.75
N ILE A 108 -5.35 8.08 15.71
CA ILE A 108 -5.71 7.39 14.47
C ILE A 108 -7.06 7.86 13.96
N ASN A 109 -8.00 8.07 14.85
CA ASN A 109 -9.35 8.51 14.46
C ASN A 109 -9.34 9.89 13.78
N ASP A 110 -8.36 10.71 14.10
CA ASP A 110 -8.23 12.05 13.53
C ASP A 110 -7.63 12.06 12.11
N LEU A 111 -7.15 10.92 11.63
CA LEU A 111 -6.43 10.83 10.35
C LEU A 111 -7.31 10.44 9.16
N ASP A 112 -8.58 10.17 9.37
CA ASP A 112 -9.51 9.76 8.32
C ASP A 112 -9.07 8.51 7.54
N ILE A 113 -8.28 7.64 8.17
CA ILE A 113 -7.70 6.45 7.53
C ILE A 113 -8.79 5.52 7.00
N PHE A 114 -9.88 5.40 7.74
CA PHE A 114 -10.95 4.46 7.42
C PHE A 114 -12.05 5.07 6.55
N GLU A 115 -11.92 6.32 6.17
CA GLU A 115 -12.87 6.97 5.29
C GLU A 115 -12.89 6.28 3.93
N LYS A 116 -14.09 5.96 3.46
CA LYS A 116 -14.25 5.32 2.16
C LYS A 116 -14.52 6.37 1.09
N ASN A 117 -13.63 6.44 0.12
CA ASN A 117 -13.77 7.29 -1.05
C ASN A 117 -13.38 6.48 -2.28
N LYS A 118 -14.31 6.33 -3.20
CA LYS A 118 -14.11 5.48 -4.38
C LYS A 118 -13.00 5.96 -5.32
N ASN A 119 -12.51 7.18 -5.13
CA ASN A 119 -11.40 7.72 -5.92
C ASN A 119 -10.07 7.68 -5.16
N THR A 120 -10.03 7.01 -4.02
CA THR A 120 -8.85 6.95 -3.16
C THR A 120 -8.45 5.53 -2.87
N ILE A 121 -7.16 5.25 -2.97
CA ILE A 121 -6.55 4.03 -2.43
C ILE A 121 -5.74 4.45 -1.20
N THR A 122 -5.95 3.76 -0.09
CA THR A 122 -5.29 4.08 1.17
C THR A 122 -4.32 2.97 1.55
N LEU A 123 -3.05 3.32 1.68
CA LEU A 123 -1.98 2.41 2.09
C LEU A 123 -1.50 2.84 3.47
N VAL A 124 -1.54 1.93 4.43
CA VAL A 124 -1.19 2.24 5.82
C VAL A 124 -0.07 1.33 6.28
N GLU A 125 1.07 1.92 6.60
CA GLU A 125 2.14 1.21 7.30
C GLU A 125 1.80 1.23 8.79
N TRP A 126 1.43 0.06 9.30
CA TRP A 126 1.00 -0.07 10.68
C TRP A 126 2.13 -0.65 11.52
N PRO A 127 2.50 -0.01 12.62
CA PRO A 127 3.55 -0.57 13.47
C PRO A 127 3.04 -1.83 14.15
N GLN A 128 3.92 -2.77 14.32
CA GLN A 128 3.62 -3.94 15.11
C GLN A 128 3.67 -3.55 16.59
N ILE A 129 2.59 -3.84 17.28
CA ILE A 129 2.48 -3.52 18.72
C ILE A 129 2.77 -4.77 19.51
#